data_113a75c2e359655b8e1be897866d7132
#
_entry.id   113a75c2e359655b8e1be897866d7132
#
_cell.length_a   1.000
_cell.length_b   1.000
_cell.length_c   1.000
_cell.angle_alpha   90.00
_cell.angle_beta   90.00
_cell.angle_gamma   90.00
#
_symmetry.space_group_name_H-M   'P 1'
#
loop_
_entity.id
_entity.type
_entity.pdbx_description
1 polymer ?
#
loop_
_entity_poly.entity_id
_entity_poly.type
_entity_poly.pdbx_seq_one_letter_code
_entity_poly.pdbx_strand_id
1 'polypeptide(L)'
;MLSFRILAGAALLLALASLAQTNQTSQLPAGLPPTAGLRTNQVSLTATNFVAGGLSISNGVPVGYNTNSVPPTSILGTNISIRPITLDEAISMALQNNYDVQIARYNPDISRFNLEGSYAIYEPSLGFRYQHSYSSPPGRINPETRLLEPSGETETDSFVGGPLISGYAPSGLTYDLDFSLVGSEFTDPGDDTRPGSTEEQFQSSGGTSLRQPLLRNFWIDQPRATIMINKKRLQISEWLLRQQLILTISAVENAYYDLIRARENIKVQRAALEYNNQLLRENKKRVEVGALAPLDEKQAEAEVARGVAALLQTEQVYAVALNNLKNLILQDFANWSHTVFDPVETLVAVPAHPELAESWRRGLTMRPELLQLKLDLESQDINLKFLRNQLWPQLDLFGSYGRRGRNTSYGRAADDLTRELNPEHTYGVILSIPLGNRAARSSVKAARASRQQSLLDYKALEQTIMVQIDNAIKLLQSQQQQVEATRQARLFAQDALAAEQKKYENGKSTSFNVLLFQRDLTRSRFEEISALAEYNKALSALSAQEGMTLQRHDLTLSVE
;
A
#
# COMPACT_ATOMS: atom_id res chain seq x y z
N MET A 1 6.16 -57.73 -28.61
CA MET A 1 5.63 -57.01 -27.45
C MET A 1 6.43 -55.74 -27.10
N LEU A 2 7.65 -55.53 -27.63
CA LEU A 2 8.45 -54.31 -27.42
C LEU A 2 7.89 -53.04 -28.11
N SER A 3 7.14 -53.19 -29.18
CA SER A 3 6.63 -52.05 -29.99
C SER A 3 5.45 -51.30 -29.36
N PHE A 4 4.74 -51.86 -28.41
CA PHE A 4 3.58 -51.20 -27.75
C PHE A 4 4.02 -50.40 -26.50
N ARG A 5 5.15 -50.73 -25.90
CA ARG A 5 5.75 -49.98 -24.76
C ARG A 5 6.28 -48.59 -25.21
N ILE A 6 6.75 -48.44 -26.44
CA ILE A 6 7.33 -47.20 -26.95
C ILE A 6 6.25 -46.19 -27.39
N LEU A 7 5.10 -46.66 -27.86
CA LEU A 7 4.01 -45.76 -28.28
C LEU A 7 3.24 -45.09 -27.11
N ALA A 8 3.09 -45.80 -26.00
CA ALA A 8 2.46 -45.23 -24.80
C ALA A 8 3.31 -44.17 -24.12
N GLY A 9 4.65 -44.35 -24.14
CA GLY A 9 5.59 -43.34 -23.62
C GLY A 9 5.68 -42.07 -24.46
N ALA A 10 5.58 -42.18 -25.77
CA ALA A 10 5.66 -41.02 -26.68
C ALA A 10 4.40 -40.15 -26.67
N ALA A 11 3.22 -40.75 -26.51
CA ALA A 11 1.95 -39.98 -26.40
C ALA A 11 1.86 -39.20 -25.06
N LEU A 12 2.47 -39.72 -23.99
CA LEU A 12 2.51 -39.09 -22.68
C LEU A 12 3.48 -37.90 -22.65
N LEU A 13 4.61 -37.99 -23.33
CA LEU A 13 5.60 -36.91 -23.42
C LEU A 13 5.12 -35.72 -24.26
N LEU A 14 4.27 -35.94 -25.25
CA LEU A 14 3.67 -34.88 -26.06
C LEU A 14 2.53 -34.14 -25.32
N ALA A 15 1.80 -34.79 -24.43
CA ALA A 15 0.79 -34.14 -23.58
C ALA A 15 1.42 -33.33 -22.44
N LEU A 16 2.59 -33.73 -21.92
CA LEU A 16 3.32 -32.98 -20.89
C LEU A 16 4.07 -31.74 -21.43
N ALA A 17 4.45 -31.75 -22.70
CA ALA A 17 5.12 -30.60 -23.32
C ALA A 17 4.18 -29.42 -23.60
N SER A 18 2.86 -29.63 -23.74
CA SER A 18 1.89 -28.57 -23.94
C SER A 18 1.41 -27.90 -22.62
N LEU A 19 1.61 -28.55 -21.49
CA LEU A 19 1.26 -28.04 -20.14
C LEU A 19 2.44 -27.34 -19.43
N ALA A 20 3.67 -27.51 -19.91
CA ALA A 20 4.86 -26.92 -19.29
C ALA A 20 5.12 -25.44 -19.69
N GLN A 21 4.33 -24.83 -20.55
CA GLN A 21 4.51 -23.44 -20.98
C GLN A 21 3.73 -22.39 -20.17
N THR A 22 2.99 -22.77 -19.14
CA THR A 22 2.15 -21.82 -18.38
C THR A 22 2.46 -21.69 -16.88
N ASN A 23 3.55 -22.27 -16.38
CA ASN A 23 3.89 -22.11 -14.96
C ASN A 23 5.36 -21.68 -14.77
N GLN A 24 5.65 -20.43 -15.08
CA GLN A 24 6.73 -19.70 -14.40
C GLN A 24 6.08 -18.86 -13.30
N THR A 25 6.00 -19.41 -12.12
CA THR A 25 5.61 -18.68 -10.91
C THR A 25 6.75 -18.65 -9.92
N SER A 26 7.20 -17.45 -9.67
CA SER A 26 7.56 -16.86 -8.37
C SER A 26 7.99 -17.84 -7.28
N GLN A 27 9.29 -18.07 -7.16
CA GLN A 27 9.90 -18.42 -5.89
C GLN A 27 10.05 -17.15 -5.06
N LEU A 28 9.36 -17.08 -3.94
CA LEU A 28 9.65 -16.16 -2.84
C LEU A 28 10.98 -16.58 -2.20
N PRO A 29 11.95 -15.69 -2.03
CA PRO A 29 13.13 -15.99 -1.25
C PRO A 29 12.80 -15.88 0.24
N ALA A 30 13.03 -16.95 0.95
CA ALA A 30 13.12 -16.96 2.41
C ALA A 30 14.44 -16.32 2.84
N GLY A 31 14.41 -15.53 3.92
CA GLY A 31 15.59 -15.17 4.68
C GLY A 31 16.07 -13.74 4.49
N LEU A 32 15.67 -12.84 5.40
CA LEU A 32 16.36 -11.59 5.68
C LEU A 32 17.70 -11.89 6.38
N PRO A 33 18.84 -11.41 5.87
CA PRO A 33 20.06 -11.34 6.65
C PRO A 33 20.11 -10.04 7.48
N PRO A 34 20.93 -10.02 8.55
CA PRO A 34 20.96 -8.92 9.51
C PRO A 34 21.61 -7.67 8.93
N THR A 35 21.20 -6.54 9.47
CA THR A 35 21.70 -5.19 9.28
C THR A 35 23.21 -5.10 9.09
N ALA A 36 23.65 -4.68 7.92
CA ALA A 36 25.02 -4.22 7.66
C ALA A 36 24.97 -2.77 7.14
N GLY A 37 25.88 -1.99 7.72
CA GLY A 37 26.07 -0.57 7.67
C GLY A 37 25.83 0.16 6.35
N LEU A 38 25.33 1.36 6.52
CA LEU A 38 25.31 2.45 5.56
C LEU A 38 26.70 2.62 4.90
N ARG A 39 26.82 2.16 3.66
CA ARG A 39 27.88 2.62 2.77
C ARG A 39 27.37 3.84 2.01
N THR A 40 27.88 5.00 2.35
CA THR A 40 27.79 6.20 1.53
C THR A 40 28.47 5.93 0.19
N ASN A 41 27.69 5.70 -0.87
CA ASN A 41 28.21 5.78 -2.23
C ASN A 41 28.46 7.26 -2.52
N GLN A 42 29.72 7.65 -2.49
CA GLN A 42 30.17 8.87 -3.16
C GLN A 42 29.91 8.71 -4.66
N VAL A 43 28.90 9.42 -5.14
CA VAL A 43 28.73 9.66 -6.58
C VAL A 43 29.83 10.65 -6.97
N SER A 44 30.87 10.18 -7.62
CA SER A 44 31.86 11.05 -8.28
C SER A 44 31.15 11.73 -9.46
N LEU A 45 30.81 13.00 -9.26
CA LEU A 45 30.41 13.89 -10.35
C LEU A 45 31.66 14.14 -11.22
N THR A 46 31.78 13.46 -12.33
CA THR A 46 32.69 13.88 -13.41
C THR A 46 32.23 15.24 -13.91
N ALA A 47 33.06 16.23 -13.69
CA ALA A 47 32.89 17.59 -14.20
C ALA A 47 32.90 17.53 -15.74
N THR A 48 31.72 17.58 -16.35
CA THR A 48 31.59 17.94 -17.76
C THR A 48 31.70 19.45 -17.87
N ASN A 49 32.64 19.87 -18.69
CA ASN A 49 33.01 21.24 -18.99
C ASN A 49 31.84 22.21 -19.10
N PHE A 50 31.63 23.03 -18.08
CA PHE A 50 30.93 24.29 -18.21
C PHE A 50 31.92 25.25 -18.89
N VAL A 51 31.61 25.65 -20.09
CA VAL A 51 32.27 26.78 -20.74
C VAL A 51 31.90 28.02 -19.92
N ALA A 52 32.86 28.46 -19.12
CA ALA A 52 32.78 29.74 -18.43
C ALA A 52 32.83 30.82 -19.51
N GLY A 53 31.66 31.44 -19.78
CA GLY A 53 31.63 32.74 -20.44
C GLY A 53 32.49 33.71 -19.67
N GLY A 54 33.57 34.19 -20.30
CA GLY A 54 34.61 34.97 -19.65
C GLY A 54 34.09 36.21 -18.96
N LEU A 55 34.23 36.24 -17.64
CA LEU A 55 34.27 37.46 -16.84
C LEU A 55 35.67 38.07 -17.03
N SER A 56 35.79 39.01 -17.97
CA SER A 56 36.98 39.87 -18.05
C SER A 56 36.95 40.82 -16.85
N ILE A 57 37.79 40.56 -15.87
CA ILE A 57 38.07 41.52 -14.76
C ILE A 57 39.02 42.56 -15.36
N SER A 58 38.51 43.69 -15.72
CA SER A 58 39.27 44.89 -16.05
C SER A 58 39.23 45.79 -14.77
N ASN A 59 40.43 45.92 -14.19
CA ASN A 59 40.80 46.96 -13.21
C ASN A 59 39.73 47.42 -12.22
N GLY A 60 39.54 46.70 -11.11
CA GLY A 60 39.26 47.26 -9.79
C GLY A 60 38.08 48.19 -9.53
N VAL A 61 37.20 48.43 -10.52
CA VAL A 61 35.99 49.26 -10.36
C VAL A 61 34.77 48.34 -10.47
N PRO A 62 33.92 48.24 -9.42
CA PRO A 62 32.66 47.52 -9.58
C PRO A 62 31.85 48.19 -10.65
N VAL A 63 31.58 47.47 -11.73
CA VAL A 63 30.64 47.88 -12.78
C VAL A 63 29.29 48.11 -12.09
N GLY A 64 28.85 49.37 -12.05
CA GLY A 64 27.55 49.74 -11.50
C GLY A 64 26.44 48.94 -12.17
N TYR A 65 25.66 48.21 -11.37
CA TYR A 65 24.43 47.58 -11.85
C TYR A 65 23.53 48.66 -12.46
N ASN A 66 23.37 48.62 -13.75
CA ASN A 66 22.45 49.49 -14.44
C ASN A 66 21.02 49.07 -14.12
N THR A 67 20.43 49.68 -13.11
CA THR A 67 19.08 49.35 -12.60
C THR A 67 17.96 49.68 -13.63
N ASN A 68 18.30 50.22 -14.80
CA ASN A 68 17.33 50.61 -15.81
C ASN A 68 17.04 49.52 -16.88
N SER A 69 17.57 48.30 -16.80
CA SER A 69 17.43 47.38 -17.91
C SER A 69 17.26 45.88 -17.53
N VAL A 70 16.83 45.56 -16.33
CA VAL A 70 16.40 44.18 -16.05
C VAL A 70 14.88 44.20 -15.98
N PRO A 71 14.15 43.81 -17.05
CA PRO A 71 12.76 43.42 -16.88
C PRO A 71 12.78 42.23 -15.89
N PRO A 72 11.82 42.16 -14.97
CA PRO A 72 11.74 40.99 -14.08
C PRO A 72 11.51 39.78 -14.98
N THR A 73 12.59 39.02 -15.22
CA THR A 73 12.50 37.74 -15.90
C THR A 73 11.77 36.85 -14.92
N SER A 74 10.49 36.66 -15.17
CA SER A 74 9.68 35.70 -14.43
C SER A 74 10.41 34.35 -14.43
N ILE A 75 10.61 33.77 -13.26
CA ILE A 75 11.17 32.42 -13.09
C ILE A 75 10.35 31.38 -13.88
N LEU A 76 9.11 31.73 -14.20
CA LEU A 76 8.21 30.99 -15.07
C LEU A 76 8.55 31.36 -16.52
N GLY A 77 9.05 30.42 -17.32
CA GLY A 77 9.52 30.60 -18.71
C GLY A 77 8.53 31.32 -19.66
N THR A 78 8.94 31.57 -20.92
CA THR A 78 8.24 32.42 -21.88
C THR A 78 7.03 31.80 -22.60
N ASN A 79 6.80 30.47 -22.49
CA ASN A 79 5.64 29.78 -23.10
C ASN A 79 4.76 29.14 -22.01
N ILE A 80 3.96 29.96 -21.32
CA ILE A 80 3.12 29.50 -20.20
C ILE A 80 1.67 29.50 -20.66
N SER A 81 0.98 28.36 -20.50
CA SER A 81 -0.46 28.27 -20.54
C SER A 81 -1.03 28.43 -19.13
N ILE A 82 -1.88 29.41 -18.90
CA ILE A 82 -2.57 29.59 -17.62
C ILE A 82 -3.90 28.85 -17.70
N ARG A 83 -4.13 27.96 -16.74
CA ARG A 83 -5.39 27.23 -16.60
C ARG A 83 -6.02 27.55 -15.24
N PRO A 84 -7.21 28.16 -15.20
CA PRO A 84 -7.93 28.31 -13.95
C PRO A 84 -8.32 26.92 -13.40
N ILE A 85 -8.24 26.73 -12.09
CA ILE A 85 -8.59 25.50 -11.42
C ILE A 85 -9.35 25.79 -10.13
N THR A 86 -10.44 25.06 -9.89
CA THR A 86 -11.17 25.07 -8.62
C THR A 86 -10.65 23.99 -7.67
N LEU A 87 -10.96 24.11 -6.38
CA LEU A 87 -10.58 23.10 -5.39
C LEU A 87 -11.20 21.74 -5.72
N ASP A 88 -12.49 21.71 -6.08
CA ASP A 88 -13.19 20.46 -6.41
C ASP A 88 -12.64 19.82 -7.69
N GLU A 89 -12.26 20.62 -8.70
CA GLU A 89 -11.58 20.13 -9.88
C GLU A 89 -10.20 19.53 -9.52
N ALA A 90 -9.43 20.20 -8.66
CA ALA A 90 -8.14 19.70 -8.20
C ALA A 90 -8.27 18.36 -7.44
N ILE A 91 -9.27 18.24 -6.56
CA ILE A 91 -9.58 16.99 -5.85
C ILE A 91 -9.98 15.90 -6.84
N SER A 92 -10.86 16.19 -7.81
CA SER A 92 -11.30 15.19 -8.80
C SER A 92 -10.15 14.69 -9.67
N MET A 93 -9.26 15.60 -10.10
CA MET A 93 -8.04 15.26 -10.84
C MET A 93 -7.10 14.39 -9.99
N ALA A 94 -6.91 14.73 -8.72
CA ALA A 94 -6.07 13.93 -7.81
C ALA A 94 -6.63 12.53 -7.61
N LEU A 95 -7.92 12.37 -7.37
CA LEU A 95 -8.56 11.07 -7.19
C LEU A 95 -8.48 10.17 -8.43
N GLN A 96 -8.39 10.76 -9.62
CA GLN A 96 -8.24 10.03 -10.88
C GLN A 96 -6.77 9.71 -11.19
N ASN A 97 -5.87 10.64 -10.94
CA ASN A 97 -4.51 10.62 -11.48
C ASN A 97 -3.42 10.31 -10.45
N ASN A 98 -3.67 10.54 -9.15
CA ASN A 98 -2.66 10.35 -8.11
C ASN A 98 -2.24 8.89 -8.00
N TYR A 99 -0.95 8.62 -8.04
CA TYR A 99 -0.39 7.25 -8.00
C TYR A 99 -0.67 6.56 -6.67
N ASP A 100 -0.65 7.26 -5.53
CA ASP A 100 -0.93 6.65 -4.22
C ASP A 100 -2.37 6.13 -4.15
N VAL A 101 -3.32 6.88 -4.75
CA VAL A 101 -4.72 6.45 -4.88
C VAL A 101 -4.84 5.25 -5.80
N GLN A 102 -4.17 5.27 -6.96
CA GLN A 102 -4.20 4.15 -7.91
C GLN A 102 -3.60 2.88 -7.29
N ILE A 103 -2.46 2.99 -6.61
CA ILE A 103 -1.85 1.87 -5.87
C ILE A 103 -2.80 1.35 -4.79
N ALA A 104 -3.42 2.25 -4.03
CA ALA A 104 -4.35 1.85 -2.97
C ALA A 104 -5.61 1.13 -3.49
N ARG A 105 -6.06 1.43 -4.72
CA ARG A 105 -7.20 0.73 -5.36
C ARG A 105 -6.93 -0.76 -5.62
N TYR A 106 -5.67 -1.16 -5.80
CA TYR A 106 -5.34 -2.58 -5.96
C TYR A 106 -5.39 -3.39 -4.65
N ASN A 107 -5.38 -2.75 -3.47
CA ASN A 107 -5.42 -3.47 -2.20
C ASN A 107 -6.72 -4.29 -1.98
N PRO A 108 -7.92 -3.74 -2.25
CA PRO A 108 -9.17 -4.52 -2.24
C PRO A 108 -9.15 -5.67 -3.25
N ASP A 109 -8.64 -5.45 -4.47
CA ASP A 109 -8.58 -6.49 -5.50
C ASP A 109 -7.65 -7.63 -5.09
N ILE A 110 -6.46 -7.31 -4.59
CA ILE A 110 -5.52 -8.31 -4.04
C ILE A 110 -6.19 -9.10 -2.90
N SER A 111 -6.90 -8.42 -2.01
CA SER A 111 -7.60 -9.06 -0.89
C SER A 111 -8.77 -9.93 -1.37
N ARG A 112 -9.47 -9.52 -2.44
CA ARG A 112 -10.53 -10.30 -3.11
C ARG A 112 -9.96 -11.57 -3.70
N PHE A 113 -8.87 -11.49 -4.48
CA PHE A 113 -8.20 -12.67 -5.05
C PHE A 113 -7.66 -13.61 -3.99
N ASN A 114 -7.12 -13.08 -2.87
CA ASN A 114 -6.72 -13.91 -1.74
C ASN A 114 -7.91 -14.61 -1.08
N LEU A 115 -9.07 -13.97 -1.02
CA LEU A 115 -10.31 -14.59 -0.55
C LEU A 115 -10.76 -15.67 -1.52
N GLU A 116 -10.82 -15.41 -2.82
CA GLU A 116 -11.17 -16.38 -3.86
C GLU A 116 -10.21 -17.57 -3.81
N GLY A 117 -8.89 -17.32 -3.77
CA GLY A 117 -7.89 -18.36 -3.65
C GLY A 117 -8.03 -19.21 -2.38
N SER A 118 -8.61 -18.67 -1.30
CA SER A 118 -8.86 -19.46 -0.08
C SER A 118 -9.98 -20.49 -0.22
N TYR A 119 -10.85 -20.36 -1.23
CA TYR A 119 -11.86 -21.36 -1.56
C TYR A 119 -11.32 -22.52 -2.41
N ALA A 120 -10.14 -22.38 -2.99
CA ALA A 120 -9.50 -23.44 -3.81
C ALA A 120 -9.29 -24.75 -3.04
N ILE A 121 -9.28 -24.71 -1.71
CA ILE A 121 -9.23 -25.94 -0.87
C ILE A 121 -10.42 -26.87 -1.10
N TYR A 122 -11.57 -26.33 -1.57
CA TYR A 122 -12.77 -27.10 -1.87
C TYR A 122 -12.81 -27.62 -3.31
N GLU A 123 -11.85 -27.24 -4.13
CA GLU A 123 -11.76 -27.73 -5.50
C GLU A 123 -11.17 -29.13 -5.50
N PRO A 124 -11.77 -30.08 -6.24
CA PRO A 124 -11.22 -31.41 -6.37
C PRO A 124 -9.91 -31.38 -7.17
N SER A 125 -8.94 -32.15 -6.72
CA SER A 125 -7.68 -32.36 -7.45
C SER A 125 -7.71 -33.67 -8.20
N LEU A 126 -7.23 -33.66 -9.46
CA LEU A 126 -7.00 -34.86 -10.26
C LEU A 126 -5.51 -35.13 -10.32
N GLY A 127 -5.11 -36.29 -9.82
CA GLY A 127 -3.72 -36.72 -9.79
C GLY A 127 -3.46 -37.93 -10.68
N PHE A 128 -2.22 -38.05 -11.09
CA PHE A 128 -1.70 -39.16 -11.86
C PHE A 128 -0.29 -39.48 -11.40
N ARG A 129 0.02 -40.78 -11.12
CA ARG A 129 1.35 -41.21 -10.71
C ARG A 129 1.73 -42.49 -11.44
N TYR A 130 2.87 -42.49 -12.08
CA TYR A 130 3.55 -43.70 -12.51
C TYR A 130 4.85 -43.84 -11.73
N GLN A 131 5.16 -45.07 -11.29
CA GLN A 131 6.39 -45.38 -10.58
C GLN A 131 6.90 -46.76 -11.06
N HIS A 132 8.15 -46.81 -11.45
CA HIS A 132 8.89 -48.03 -11.66
C HIS A 132 9.87 -48.20 -10.49
N SER A 133 9.95 -49.39 -9.94
CA SER A 133 10.90 -49.72 -8.89
C SER A 133 11.53 -51.10 -9.14
N TYR A 134 12.83 -51.17 -9.04
CA TYR A 134 13.60 -52.40 -9.06
C TYR A 134 14.29 -52.56 -7.72
N SER A 135 14.25 -53.81 -7.20
CA SER A 135 14.89 -54.16 -5.93
C SER A 135 15.56 -55.50 -6.05
N SER A 136 16.87 -55.56 -5.81
CA SER A 136 17.67 -56.77 -5.70
C SER A 136 18.28 -56.79 -4.29
N PRO A 137 17.56 -57.39 -3.31
CA PRO A 137 18.06 -57.47 -1.95
C PRO A 137 19.29 -58.37 -1.87
N PRO A 138 20.21 -58.12 -0.90
CA PRO A 138 21.37 -59.01 -0.70
C PRO A 138 20.93 -60.42 -0.30
N GLY A 139 21.68 -61.43 -0.74
CA GLY A 139 21.43 -62.81 -0.45
C GLY A 139 21.32 -63.11 1.07
N ARG A 140 20.56 -64.13 1.41
CA ARG A 140 20.39 -64.59 2.81
C ARG A 140 21.39 -65.67 3.13
N ILE A 141 21.97 -65.67 4.33
CA ILE A 141 22.74 -66.75 4.84
C ILE A 141 21.77 -67.83 5.34
N ASN A 142 21.79 -69.01 4.72
CA ASN A 142 21.01 -70.17 5.18
C ASN A 142 21.52 -70.61 6.58
N PRO A 143 20.62 -70.64 7.57
CA PRO A 143 21.05 -70.99 8.95
C PRO A 143 21.59 -72.42 9.09
N GLU A 144 21.17 -73.35 8.24
CA GLU A 144 21.54 -74.75 8.29
C GLU A 144 22.86 -75.04 7.55
N THR A 145 22.97 -74.52 6.32
CA THR A 145 24.13 -74.72 5.44
C THR A 145 25.24 -73.71 5.63
N ARG A 146 24.93 -72.54 6.26
CA ARG A 146 25.80 -71.36 6.38
C ARG A 146 26.30 -70.82 5.04
N LEU A 147 25.69 -71.20 3.97
CA LEU A 147 25.99 -70.67 2.63
C LEU A 147 25.12 -69.39 2.35
N LEU A 148 25.67 -68.51 1.54
CA LEU A 148 24.94 -67.33 1.03
C LEU A 148 24.03 -67.79 -0.11
N GLU A 149 22.73 -67.80 0.13
CA GLU A 149 21.74 -68.03 -0.92
C GLU A 149 21.38 -66.71 -1.58
N PRO A 150 21.34 -66.65 -2.93
CA PRO A 150 20.90 -65.45 -3.62
C PRO A 150 19.44 -65.16 -3.26
N SER A 151 19.09 -63.92 -3.04
CA SER A 151 17.68 -63.50 -2.91
C SER A 151 17.10 -63.12 -4.25
N GLY A 152 15.81 -63.32 -4.40
CA GLY A 152 15.12 -62.98 -5.63
C GLY A 152 15.11 -61.47 -5.90
N GLU A 153 15.03 -61.14 -7.14
CA GLU A 153 14.90 -59.75 -7.62
C GLU A 153 13.42 -59.42 -7.82
N THR A 154 13.05 -58.20 -7.53
CA THR A 154 11.68 -57.72 -7.71
C THR A 154 11.67 -56.47 -8.56
N GLU A 155 10.98 -56.54 -9.67
CA GLU A 155 10.68 -55.37 -10.51
C GLU A 155 9.19 -55.04 -10.37
N THR A 156 8.88 -53.80 -10.09
CA THR A 156 7.50 -53.37 -9.88
C THR A 156 7.22 -52.11 -10.67
N ASP A 157 6.26 -52.24 -11.59
CA ASP A 157 5.64 -51.12 -12.27
C ASP A 157 4.31 -50.79 -11.60
N SER A 158 4.22 -49.65 -11.02
CA SER A 158 2.96 -49.15 -10.45
C SER A 158 2.44 -47.95 -11.20
N PHE A 159 1.23 -48.09 -11.67
CA PHE A 159 0.45 -47.03 -12.25
C PHE A 159 -0.68 -46.70 -11.27
N VAL A 160 -0.54 -45.57 -10.59
CA VAL A 160 -1.58 -45.00 -9.73
C VAL A 160 -2.17 -43.84 -10.50
N GLY A 161 -3.17 -44.13 -11.34
CA GLY A 161 -3.77 -43.11 -12.20
C GLY A 161 -4.90 -43.73 -13.00
N GLY A 162 -5.88 -43.27 -12.84
CA GLY A 162 -7.19 -43.15 -13.30
C GLY A 162 -7.76 -42.21 -12.29
N PRO A 163 -8.88 -41.55 -12.40
CA PRO A 163 -9.05 -40.30 -11.66
C PRO A 163 -8.79 -40.49 -10.15
N LEU A 164 -7.56 -40.20 -9.70
CA LEU A 164 -7.32 -39.93 -8.30
C LEU A 164 -7.94 -38.57 -8.04
N ILE A 165 -9.22 -38.57 -7.70
CA ILE A 165 -9.92 -37.34 -7.34
C ILE A 165 -9.91 -37.26 -5.83
N SER A 166 -9.18 -36.31 -5.30
CA SER A 166 -9.22 -36.01 -3.87
C SER A 166 -9.79 -34.61 -3.65
N GLY A 167 -10.50 -34.43 -2.56
CA GLY A 167 -11.06 -33.13 -2.25
C GLY A 167 -11.48 -33.00 -0.79
N TYR A 168 -11.85 -31.75 -0.49
CA TYR A 168 -12.26 -31.31 0.84
C TYR A 168 -13.61 -30.57 0.73
N ALA A 169 -14.59 -31.00 1.49
CA ALA A 169 -15.91 -30.37 1.47
C ALA A 169 -16.05 -29.31 2.58
N PRO A 170 -16.94 -28.32 2.40
CA PRO A 170 -17.19 -27.29 3.43
C PRO A 170 -17.66 -27.83 4.78
N SER A 171 -18.12 -29.07 4.87
CA SER A 171 -18.46 -29.76 6.13
C SER A 171 -17.24 -30.27 6.89
N GLY A 172 -16.03 -30.17 6.32
CA GLY A 172 -14.83 -30.79 6.82
C GLY A 172 -14.64 -32.25 6.36
N LEU A 173 -15.52 -32.77 5.49
CA LEU A 173 -15.39 -34.09 4.88
C LEU A 173 -14.22 -34.10 3.89
N THR A 174 -13.32 -35.06 4.05
CA THR A 174 -12.33 -35.41 3.02
C THR A 174 -12.86 -36.61 2.23
N TYR A 175 -12.65 -36.58 0.93
CA TYR A 175 -13.01 -37.68 0.02
C TYR A 175 -11.88 -37.92 -0.96
N ASP A 176 -11.61 -39.22 -1.19
CA ASP A 176 -10.64 -39.70 -2.16
C ASP A 176 -11.28 -40.77 -3.01
N LEU A 177 -11.09 -40.67 -4.31
CA LEU A 177 -11.44 -41.67 -5.31
C LEU A 177 -10.15 -42.09 -5.99
N ASP A 178 -9.74 -43.35 -5.81
CA ASP A 178 -8.49 -43.86 -6.33
C ASP A 178 -8.67 -45.06 -7.26
N PHE A 179 -7.76 -45.15 -8.20
CA PHE A 179 -7.60 -46.31 -9.06
C PHE A 179 -6.11 -46.60 -9.21
N SER A 180 -5.71 -47.86 -9.09
CA SER A 180 -4.33 -48.25 -9.30
C SER A 180 -4.22 -49.54 -10.10
N LEU A 181 -3.15 -49.63 -10.90
CA LEU A 181 -2.68 -50.83 -11.59
C LEU A 181 -1.22 -51.06 -11.22
N VAL A 182 -0.93 -52.20 -10.69
CA VAL A 182 0.43 -52.59 -10.27
C VAL A 182 0.81 -53.87 -10.99
N GLY A 183 1.90 -53.88 -11.73
CA GLY A 183 2.54 -55.07 -12.25
C GLY A 183 3.79 -55.35 -11.44
N SER A 184 3.96 -56.52 -10.95
CA SER A 184 5.18 -56.96 -10.27
C SER A 184 5.72 -58.24 -10.93
N GLU A 185 7.00 -58.24 -11.22
CA GLU A 185 7.76 -59.35 -11.67
C GLU A 185 8.72 -59.74 -10.57
N PHE A 186 8.63 -60.99 -10.14
CA PHE A 186 9.54 -61.57 -9.13
C PHE A 186 10.36 -62.67 -9.78
N THR A 187 11.67 -62.49 -9.80
CA THR A 187 12.62 -63.49 -10.31
C THR A 187 13.34 -64.16 -9.15
N ASP A 188 13.05 -65.41 -8.95
CA ASP A 188 13.78 -66.29 -8.02
C ASP A 188 14.96 -66.92 -8.79
N PRO A 189 16.21 -66.65 -8.40
CA PRO A 189 17.36 -67.21 -9.11
C PRO A 189 17.45 -68.73 -8.99
N GLY A 190 16.67 -69.36 -8.11
CA GLY A 190 16.78 -70.75 -7.81
C GLY A 190 18.02 -71.13 -6.97
N ASP A 191 18.23 -72.44 -6.74
CA ASP A 191 19.38 -73.00 -6.09
C ASP A 191 19.80 -74.28 -6.77
N ASP A 192 20.85 -74.93 -6.29
CA ASP A 192 21.39 -76.20 -6.83
C ASP A 192 20.35 -77.33 -6.87
N THR A 193 19.25 -77.19 -6.14
CA THR A 193 18.19 -78.21 -6.01
C THR A 193 16.90 -77.87 -6.73
N ARG A 194 16.72 -76.52 -7.08
CA ARG A 194 15.50 -75.97 -7.68
C ARG A 194 15.84 -74.99 -8.80
N PRO A 195 15.29 -75.19 -9.99
CA PRO A 195 15.47 -74.19 -11.07
C PRO A 195 14.86 -72.87 -10.68
N GLY A 196 15.51 -71.81 -11.12
CA GLY A 196 14.97 -70.46 -10.99
C GLY A 196 13.62 -70.27 -11.69
N SER A 197 12.83 -69.36 -11.21
CA SER A 197 11.51 -69.05 -11.76
C SER A 197 11.24 -67.54 -11.78
N THR A 198 10.54 -67.10 -12.81
CA THR A 198 10.03 -65.73 -12.87
C THR A 198 8.50 -65.78 -12.77
N GLU A 199 7.95 -65.04 -11.83
CA GLU A 199 6.50 -64.92 -11.63
C GLU A 199 6.06 -63.49 -11.88
N GLU A 200 5.18 -63.31 -12.87
CA GLU A 200 4.54 -62.02 -13.15
C GLU A 200 3.16 -61.96 -12.50
N GLN A 201 2.87 -60.87 -11.82
CA GLN A 201 1.61 -60.64 -11.17
C GLN A 201 1.10 -59.23 -11.43
N PHE A 202 -0.14 -59.10 -11.84
CA PHE A 202 -0.81 -57.83 -12.08
C PHE A 202 -1.96 -57.66 -11.09
N GLN A 203 -1.93 -56.53 -10.38
CA GLN A 203 -2.99 -56.17 -9.43
C GLN A 203 -3.64 -54.88 -9.87
N SER A 204 -4.96 -54.78 -9.67
CA SER A 204 -5.74 -53.58 -9.84
C SER A 204 -6.49 -53.29 -8.55
N SER A 205 -6.63 -52.02 -8.22
CA SER A 205 -7.55 -51.59 -7.18
C SER A 205 -8.28 -50.33 -7.61
N GLY A 206 -9.52 -50.20 -7.19
CA GLY A 206 -10.31 -49.00 -7.39
C GLY A 206 -11.26 -48.82 -6.23
N GLY A 207 -11.32 -47.63 -5.67
CA GLY A 207 -12.12 -47.39 -4.50
C GLY A 207 -12.40 -45.94 -4.19
N THR A 208 -13.22 -45.73 -3.18
CA THR A 208 -13.48 -44.43 -2.60
C THR A 208 -13.29 -44.46 -1.11
N SER A 209 -12.69 -43.42 -0.55
CA SER A 209 -12.58 -43.26 0.89
C SER A 209 -13.18 -41.91 1.33
N LEU A 210 -13.84 -41.92 2.46
CA LEU A 210 -14.51 -40.79 3.07
C LEU A 210 -14.07 -40.68 4.53
N ARG A 211 -13.81 -39.44 4.98
CA ARG A 211 -13.50 -39.18 6.39
C ARG A 211 -14.14 -37.90 6.85
N GLN A 212 -15.01 -37.99 7.86
CA GLN A 212 -15.75 -36.87 8.43
C GLN A 212 -15.33 -36.64 9.88
N PRO A 213 -14.72 -35.50 10.23
CA PRO A 213 -14.52 -35.09 11.63
C PRO A 213 -15.88 -34.85 12.31
N LEU A 214 -16.01 -35.29 13.57
CA LEU A 214 -17.25 -35.14 14.36
C LEU A 214 -17.11 -34.22 15.58
N LEU A 215 -15.88 -33.97 16.07
CA LEU A 215 -15.59 -33.08 17.20
C LEU A 215 -14.59 -32.00 16.81
N ARG A 216 -13.28 -32.31 16.86
CA ARG A 216 -12.25 -31.38 16.40
C ARG A 216 -12.40 -31.17 14.90
N ASN A 217 -12.37 -29.90 14.42
CA ASN A 217 -12.55 -29.50 13.02
C ASN A 217 -13.97 -29.73 12.44
N PHE A 218 -14.98 -30.08 13.24
CA PHE A 218 -16.34 -30.23 12.76
C PHE A 218 -17.03 -28.88 12.54
N TRP A 219 -17.08 -28.04 13.60
CA TRP A 219 -17.75 -26.74 13.54
C TRP A 219 -16.92 -25.66 12.86
N ILE A 220 -15.61 -25.70 13.09
CA ILE A 220 -14.66 -24.76 12.52
C ILE A 220 -13.30 -25.49 12.36
N ASP A 221 -12.77 -25.42 11.16
CA ASP A 221 -11.45 -25.94 10.78
C ASP A 221 -10.56 -24.80 10.27
N GLN A 222 -9.31 -25.12 9.94
CA GLN A 222 -8.37 -24.14 9.41
C GLN A 222 -8.84 -23.48 8.11
N PRO A 223 -9.34 -24.21 7.08
CA PRO A 223 -9.87 -23.60 5.85
C PRO A 223 -11.00 -22.62 6.11
N ARG A 224 -12.02 -23.02 6.87
CA ARG A 224 -13.17 -22.13 7.20
C ARG A 224 -12.73 -20.90 7.98
N ALA A 225 -11.82 -21.05 8.97
CA ALA A 225 -11.27 -19.92 9.71
C ALA A 225 -10.50 -18.98 8.79
N THR A 226 -9.67 -19.51 7.87
CA THR A 226 -8.91 -18.71 6.90
C THR A 226 -9.85 -17.92 5.98
N ILE A 227 -10.90 -18.55 5.43
CA ILE A 227 -11.90 -17.88 4.59
C ILE A 227 -12.61 -16.75 5.37
N MET A 228 -13.03 -17.02 6.62
CA MET A 228 -13.68 -15.99 7.43
C MET A 228 -12.75 -14.83 7.75
N ILE A 229 -11.47 -15.09 8.02
CA ILE A 229 -10.46 -14.05 8.25
C ILE A 229 -10.19 -13.27 6.96
N ASN A 230 -10.09 -13.93 5.80
CA ASN A 230 -9.88 -13.26 4.52
C ASN A 230 -11.06 -12.38 4.12
N LYS A 231 -12.31 -12.75 4.49
CA LYS A 231 -13.48 -11.85 4.36
C LYS A 231 -13.30 -10.57 5.18
N LYS A 232 -12.76 -10.67 6.40
CA LYS A 232 -12.48 -9.48 7.22
C LYS A 232 -11.33 -8.65 6.66
N ARG A 233 -10.30 -9.29 6.11
CA ARG A 233 -9.19 -8.62 5.44
C ARG A 233 -9.63 -7.83 4.21
N LEU A 234 -10.58 -8.37 3.43
CA LEU A 234 -11.17 -7.63 2.31
C LEU A 234 -11.85 -6.34 2.83
N GLN A 235 -12.68 -6.43 3.87
CA GLN A 235 -13.30 -5.25 4.47
C GLN A 235 -12.26 -4.26 5.03
N ILE A 236 -11.17 -4.74 5.63
CA ILE A 236 -10.06 -3.88 6.10
C ILE A 236 -9.42 -3.15 4.93
N SER A 237 -9.18 -3.82 3.79
CA SER A 237 -8.57 -3.21 2.62
C SER A 237 -9.44 -2.12 1.98
N GLU A 238 -10.77 -2.26 2.04
CA GLU A 238 -11.72 -1.21 1.62
C GLU A 238 -11.61 0.03 2.51
N TRP A 239 -11.50 -0.16 3.83
CA TRP A 239 -11.28 0.94 4.77
C TRP A 239 -9.90 1.59 4.62
N LEU A 240 -8.85 0.81 4.28
CA LEU A 240 -7.52 1.35 3.94
C LEU A 240 -7.57 2.23 2.68
N LEU A 241 -8.30 1.81 1.65
CA LEU A 241 -8.51 2.65 0.47
C LEU A 241 -9.19 3.96 0.85
N ARG A 242 -10.25 3.89 1.67
CA ARG A 242 -10.96 5.09 2.15
C ARG A 242 -10.04 6.03 2.94
N GLN A 243 -9.19 5.48 3.78
CA GLN A 243 -8.17 6.24 4.52
C GLN A 243 -7.21 6.96 3.56
N GLN A 244 -6.70 6.26 2.53
CA GLN A 244 -5.81 6.86 1.54
C GLN A 244 -6.49 8.01 0.77
N LEU A 245 -7.77 7.87 0.42
CA LEU A 245 -8.52 8.93 -0.24
C LEU A 245 -8.63 10.18 0.65
N ILE A 246 -8.94 10.02 1.94
CA ILE A 246 -9.00 11.13 2.91
C ILE A 246 -7.64 11.83 3.00
N LEU A 247 -6.55 11.07 3.10
CA LEU A 247 -5.19 11.62 3.16
C LEU A 247 -4.83 12.39 1.90
N THR A 248 -5.14 11.83 0.72
CA THR A 248 -4.86 12.49 -0.57
C THR A 248 -5.67 13.77 -0.72
N ILE A 249 -6.97 13.76 -0.40
CA ILE A 249 -7.82 14.98 -0.46
C ILE A 249 -7.26 16.04 0.48
N SER A 250 -6.94 15.70 1.71
CA SER A 250 -6.36 16.65 2.68
C SER A 250 -5.01 17.22 2.20
N ALA A 251 -4.18 16.41 1.55
CA ALA A 251 -2.92 16.87 0.96
C ALA A 251 -3.16 17.85 -0.20
N VAL A 252 -4.15 17.58 -1.05
CA VAL A 252 -4.55 18.48 -2.15
C VAL A 252 -5.11 19.80 -1.63
N GLU A 253 -6.02 19.77 -0.64
CA GLU A 253 -6.55 20.97 0.00
C GLU A 253 -5.41 21.84 0.57
N ASN A 254 -4.48 21.24 1.29
CA ASN A 254 -3.34 21.94 1.87
C ASN A 254 -2.45 22.56 0.78
N ALA A 255 -2.11 21.80 -0.27
CA ALA A 255 -1.30 22.30 -1.38
C ALA A 255 -2.01 23.42 -2.17
N TYR A 256 -3.32 23.32 -2.31
CA TYR A 256 -4.15 24.32 -2.97
C TYR A 256 -4.19 25.65 -2.17
N TYR A 257 -4.39 25.60 -0.86
CA TYR A 257 -4.34 26.80 0.00
C TYR A 257 -2.93 27.40 0.07
N ASP A 258 -1.89 26.58 0.03
CA ASP A 258 -0.50 27.07 -0.05
C ASP A 258 -0.23 27.77 -1.39
N LEU A 259 -0.80 27.28 -2.49
CA LEU A 259 -0.68 27.93 -3.80
C LEU A 259 -1.39 29.30 -3.81
N ILE A 260 -2.61 29.39 -3.23
CA ILE A 260 -3.32 30.68 -3.10
C ILE A 260 -2.49 31.64 -2.25
N ARG A 261 -1.99 31.20 -1.08
CA ARG A 261 -1.13 32.01 -0.22
C ARG A 261 0.07 32.56 -0.98
N ALA A 262 0.77 31.71 -1.71
CA ALA A 262 1.96 32.10 -2.47
C ALA A 262 1.61 33.10 -3.60
N ARG A 263 0.47 32.91 -4.30
CA ARG A 263 -0.03 33.84 -5.31
C ARG A 263 -0.35 35.23 -4.72
N GLU A 264 -1.06 35.27 -3.60
CA GLU A 264 -1.41 36.53 -2.95
C GLU A 264 -0.17 37.26 -2.41
N ASN A 265 0.81 36.50 -1.89
CA ASN A 265 2.09 37.07 -1.46
C ASN A 265 2.87 37.73 -2.61
N ILE A 266 2.86 37.16 -3.81
CA ILE A 266 3.44 37.81 -5.00
C ILE A 266 2.75 39.15 -5.28
N LYS A 267 1.41 39.23 -5.20
CA LYS A 267 0.68 40.47 -5.42
C LYS A 267 1.09 41.56 -4.42
N VAL A 268 1.19 41.18 -3.13
CA VAL A 268 1.65 42.10 -2.07
C VAL A 268 3.07 42.58 -2.33
N GLN A 269 4.00 41.67 -2.68
CA GLN A 269 5.40 42.03 -2.92
C GLN A 269 5.57 42.91 -4.17
N ARG A 270 4.82 42.64 -5.24
CA ARG A 270 4.80 43.50 -6.45
C ARG A 270 4.30 44.91 -6.13
N ALA A 271 3.20 45.01 -5.36
CA ALA A 271 2.68 46.31 -4.93
C ALA A 271 3.68 47.07 -4.04
N ALA A 272 4.37 46.39 -3.13
CA ALA A 272 5.43 46.97 -2.30
C ALA A 272 6.61 47.48 -3.14
N LEU A 273 7.06 46.69 -4.13
CA LEU A 273 8.15 47.07 -5.02
C LEU A 273 7.76 48.30 -5.89
N GLU A 274 6.54 48.34 -6.43
CA GLU A 274 6.07 49.48 -7.20
C GLU A 274 6.03 50.77 -6.35
N TYR A 275 5.54 50.66 -5.11
CA TYR A 275 5.59 51.76 -4.16
C TYR A 275 7.03 52.24 -3.89
N ASN A 276 7.96 51.33 -3.66
CA ASN A 276 9.38 51.66 -3.44
C ASN A 276 9.99 52.34 -4.68
N ASN A 277 9.66 51.87 -5.86
CA ASN A 277 10.08 52.51 -7.14
C ASN A 277 9.51 53.93 -7.32
N GLN A 278 8.25 54.14 -6.93
CA GLN A 278 7.65 55.46 -6.96
C GLN A 278 8.38 56.41 -5.99
N LEU A 279 8.60 55.99 -4.75
CA LEU A 279 9.30 56.80 -3.76
C LEU A 279 10.75 57.11 -4.19
N LEU A 280 11.45 56.16 -4.81
CA LEU A 280 12.78 56.38 -5.38
C LEU A 280 12.74 57.49 -6.46
N ARG A 281 11.77 57.42 -7.36
CA ARG A 281 11.59 58.49 -8.42
C ARG A 281 11.34 59.84 -7.81
N GLU A 282 10.54 59.93 -6.75
CA GLU A 282 10.26 61.18 -6.02
C GLU A 282 11.50 61.69 -5.29
N ASN A 283 12.22 60.80 -4.59
CA ASN A 283 13.47 61.17 -3.88
C ASN A 283 14.55 61.69 -4.85
N LYS A 284 14.74 61.07 -6.02
CA LYS A 284 15.68 61.51 -7.07
C LYS A 284 15.37 62.97 -7.49
N LYS A 285 14.13 63.26 -7.80
CA LYS A 285 13.72 64.63 -8.16
C LYS A 285 13.99 65.65 -7.04
N ARG A 286 13.72 65.27 -5.77
CA ARG A 286 13.95 66.18 -4.61
C ARG A 286 15.44 66.38 -4.33
N VAL A 287 16.29 65.37 -4.57
CA VAL A 287 17.73 65.53 -4.47
C VAL A 287 18.28 66.41 -5.58
N GLU A 288 17.82 66.26 -6.83
CA GLU A 288 18.19 67.10 -7.98
C GLU A 288 17.92 68.59 -7.72
N VAL A 289 16.79 68.93 -7.06
CA VAL A 289 16.44 70.32 -6.73
C VAL A 289 17.00 70.75 -5.36
N GLY A 290 17.83 69.94 -4.72
CA GLY A 290 18.50 70.25 -3.44
C GLY A 290 17.57 70.18 -2.22
N ALA A 291 16.40 69.61 -2.31
CA ALA A 291 15.41 69.50 -1.22
C ALA A 291 15.64 68.26 -0.31
N LEU A 292 16.47 67.29 -0.71
CA LEU A 292 16.84 66.08 0.05
C LEU A 292 18.35 65.85 -0.05
N ALA A 293 18.90 65.10 0.95
CA ALA A 293 20.31 64.69 0.94
C ALA A 293 20.53 63.54 -0.06
N PRO A 294 21.70 63.43 -0.73
CA PRO A 294 22.06 62.30 -1.59
C PRO A 294 21.95 60.94 -0.91
N LEU A 295 22.06 60.89 0.42
CA LEU A 295 21.90 59.69 1.22
C LEU A 295 20.46 59.11 1.10
N ASP A 296 19.44 59.92 1.06
CA ASP A 296 18.03 59.49 0.95
C ASP A 296 17.77 58.80 -0.37
N GLU A 297 18.41 59.22 -1.47
CA GLU A 297 18.35 58.50 -2.76
C GLU A 297 19.00 57.13 -2.64
N LYS A 298 20.20 57.02 -2.03
CA LYS A 298 20.88 55.75 -1.87
C LYS A 298 20.14 54.76 -0.97
N GLN A 299 19.43 55.26 0.04
CA GLN A 299 18.57 54.43 0.90
C GLN A 299 17.38 53.86 0.10
N ALA A 300 16.72 54.70 -0.74
CA ALA A 300 15.62 54.26 -1.58
C ALA A 300 16.08 53.26 -2.67
N GLU A 301 17.27 53.46 -3.28
CA GLU A 301 17.87 52.50 -4.22
C GLU A 301 18.13 51.15 -3.55
N ALA A 302 18.68 51.15 -2.35
CA ALA A 302 18.92 49.92 -1.59
C ALA A 302 17.62 49.18 -1.25
N GLU A 303 16.51 49.92 -0.98
CA GLU A 303 15.20 49.33 -0.70
C GLU A 303 14.57 48.71 -1.93
N VAL A 304 14.69 49.34 -3.09
CA VAL A 304 14.25 48.77 -4.36
C VAL A 304 15.01 47.50 -4.66
N ALA A 305 16.34 47.47 -4.49
CA ALA A 305 17.15 46.28 -4.70
C ALA A 305 16.73 45.10 -3.76
N ARG A 306 16.47 45.40 -2.47
CA ARG A 306 15.92 44.43 -1.51
C ARG A 306 14.52 43.94 -1.94
N GLY A 307 13.66 44.86 -2.43
CA GLY A 307 12.34 44.53 -2.93
C GLY A 307 12.37 43.56 -4.13
N VAL A 308 13.32 43.77 -5.07
CA VAL A 308 13.53 42.84 -6.20
C VAL A 308 13.97 41.46 -5.70
N ALA A 309 14.95 41.40 -4.80
CA ALA A 309 15.41 40.11 -4.23
C ALA A 309 14.26 39.38 -3.51
N ALA A 310 13.45 40.07 -2.72
CA ALA A 310 12.30 39.49 -2.03
C ALA A 310 11.21 39.05 -3.01
N LEU A 311 10.98 39.75 -4.14
CA LEU A 311 10.04 39.30 -5.18
C LEU A 311 10.50 38.01 -5.80
N LEU A 312 11.77 37.87 -6.19
CA LEU A 312 12.32 36.62 -6.77
C LEU A 312 12.17 35.45 -5.81
N GLN A 313 12.42 35.65 -4.52
CA GLN A 313 12.20 34.62 -3.50
C GLN A 313 10.72 34.23 -3.38
N THR A 314 9.80 35.18 -3.43
CA THR A 314 8.34 34.92 -3.37
C THR A 314 7.87 34.17 -4.63
N GLU A 315 8.40 34.52 -5.81
CA GLU A 315 8.14 33.78 -7.06
C GLU A 315 8.68 32.34 -7.02
N GLN A 316 9.84 32.12 -6.40
CA GLN A 316 10.36 30.77 -6.18
C GLN A 316 9.41 29.95 -5.27
N VAL A 317 8.93 30.52 -4.16
CA VAL A 317 7.97 29.84 -3.27
C VAL A 317 6.70 29.46 -4.01
N TYR A 318 6.19 30.36 -4.88
CA TYR A 318 5.04 30.07 -5.71
C TYR A 318 5.29 28.92 -6.69
N ALA A 319 6.44 28.91 -7.37
CA ALA A 319 6.80 27.84 -8.29
C ALA A 319 6.88 26.47 -7.58
N VAL A 320 7.42 26.43 -6.36
CA VAL A 320 7.46 25.20 -5.53
C VAL A 320 6.05 24.77 -5.12
N ALA A 321 5.21 25.69 -4.66
CA ALA A 321 3.82 25.39 -4.30
C ALA A 321 3.01 24.85 -5.50
N LEU A 322 3.21 25.45 -6.68
CA LEU A 322 2.60 24.99 -7.94
C LEU A 322 3.05 23.58 -8.29
N ASN A 323 4.36 23.28 -8.17
CA ASN A 323 4.88 21.95 -8.46
C ASN A 323 4.39 20.90 -7.44
N ASN A 324 4.23 21.27 -6.17
CA ASN A 324 3.65 20.39 -5.16
C ASN A 324 2.20 20.02 -5.50
N LEU A 325 1.38 21.01 -5.90
CA LEU A 325 0.01 20.73 -6.34
C LEU A 325 0.00 19.85 -7.60
N LYS A 326 0.82 20.18 -8.61
CA LYS A 326 0.95 19.37 -9.84
C LYS A 326 1.29 17.92 -9.55
N ASN A 327 2.22 17.65 -8.63
CA ASN A 327 2.61 16.31 -8.23
C ASN A 327 1.45 15.50 -7.62
N LEU A 328 0.51 16.15 -6.96
CA LEU A 328 -0.66 15.50 -6.38
C LEU A 328 -1.77 15.22 -7.39
N ILE A 329 -1.94 16.09 -8.40
CA ILE A 329 -3.10 16.07 -9.31
C ILE A 329 -2.82 15.48 -10.70
N LEU A 330 -1.55 15.25 -11.07
CA LEU A 330 -1.14 14.83 -12.40
C LEU A 330 -0.40 13.50 -12.39
N GLN A 331 -0.59 12.71 -13.45
CA GLN A 331 0.21 11.48 -13.70
C GLN A 331 1.53 11.78 -14.43
N ASP A 332 1.49 12.72 -15.38
CA ASP A 332 2.64 13.07 -16.23
C ASP A 332 3.03 14.52 -16.01
N PHE A 333 3.99 14.73 -15.13
CA PHE A 333 4.51 16.06 -14.81
C PHE A 333 5.17 16.73 -16.02
N ALA A 334 5.83 15.96 -16.91
CA ALA A 334 6.57 16.52 -18.03
C ALA A 334 5.67 17.24 -19.03
N ASN A 335 4.53 16.68 -19.38
CA ASN A 335 3.55 17.26 -20.30
C ASN A 335 2.91 18.54 -19.75
N TRP A 336 2.85 18.69 -18.43
CA TRP A 336 2.24 19.84 -17.75
C TRP A 336 3.27 20.82 -17.17
N SER A 337 4.55 20.65 -17.48
CA SER A 337 5.64 21.52 -16.98
C SER A 337 5.41 22.98 -17.29
N HIS A 338 4.90 23.31 -18.47
CA HIS A 338 4.64 24.66 -18.96
C HIS A 338 3.24 25.21 -18.59
N THR A 339 2.40 24.44 -17.92
CA THR A 339 1.07 24.89 -17.51
C THR A 339 1.12 25.45 -16.09
N VAL A 340 0.56 26.63 -15.89
CA VAL A 340 0.36 27.26 -14.59
C VAL A 340 -1.10 27.11 -14.20
N PHE A 341 -1.37 26.40 -13.12
CA PHE A 341 -2.70 26.34 -12.52
C PHE A 341 -2.92 27.59 -11.66
N ASP A 342 -3.94 28.36 -11.99
CA ASP A 342 -4.33 29.55 -11.23
C ASP A 342 -5.59 29.26 -10.41
N PRO A 343 -5.51 29.22 -9.08
CA PRO A 343 -6.67 28.99 -8.23
C PRO A 343 -7.75 30.06 -8.43
N VAL A 344 -9.00 29.63 -8.61
CA VAL A 344 -10.14 30.56 -8.78
C VAL A 344 -10.58 31.13 -7.44
N GLU A 345 -10.53 30.34 -6.38
CA GLU A 345 -10.99 30.72 -5.06
C GLU A 345 -10.04 31.74 -4.40
N THR A 346 -10.61 32.45 -3.43
CA THR A 346 -9.89 33.36 -2.54
C THR A 346 -9.93 32.83 -1.12
N LEU A 347 -8.90 33.16 -0.32
CA LEU A 347 -8.86 32.78 1.10
C LEU A 347 -9.92 33.59 1.87
N VAL A 348 -10.87 32.87 2.45
CA VAL A 348 -11.93 33.47 3.29
C VAL A 348 -12.00 32.67 4.59
N ALA A 349 -12.07 33.36 5.71
CA ALA A 349 -12.33 32.74 7.01
C ALA A 349 -13.84 32.81 7.32
N VAL A 350 -14.55 31.71 7.08
CA VAL A 350 -15.94 31.56 7.52
C VAL A 350 -15.92 31.04 8.95
N PRO A 351 -16.45 31.77 9.96
CA PRO A 351 -16.40 31.32 11.35
C PRO A 351 -17.07 29.95 11.53
N ALA A 352 -16.34 29.02 12.12
CA ALA A 352 -16.84 27.68 12.45
C ALA A 352 -16.80 27.47 13.96
N HIS A 353 -17.88 26.91 14.50
CA HIS A 353 -18.04 26.61 15.92
C HIS A 353 -18.32 25.12 16.12
N PRO A 354 -17.31 24.23 15.93
CA PRO A 354 -17.50 22.80 16.10
C PRO A 354 -17.81 22.49 17.57
N GLU A 355 -18.82 21.65 17.79
CA GLU A 355 -19.15 21.13 19.13
C GLU A 355 -18.28 19.89 19.41
N LEU A 356 -17.54 19.92 20.53
CA LEU A 356 -16.56 18.89 20.88
C LEU A 356 -17.18 17.48 20.96
N ALA A 357 -18.35 17.35 21.62
CA ALA A 357 -19.02 16.06 21.80
C ALA A 357 -19.48 15.46 20.46
N GLU A 358 -20.00 16.28 19.58
CA GLU A 358 -20.43 15.86 18.24
C GLU A 358 -19.25 15.48 17.36
N SER A 359 -18.15 16.25 17.40
CA SER A 359 -16.89 15.94 16.67
C SER A 359 -16.29 14.62 17.14
N TRP A 360 -16.28 14.35 18.45
CA TRP A 360 -15.85 13.04 18.97
C TRP A 360 -16.74 11.91 18.48
N ARG A 361 -18.06 12.09 18.53
CA ARG A 361 -19.01 11.09 18.03
C ARG A 361 -18.76 10.76 16.56
N ARG A 362 -18.54 11.78 15.71
CA ARG A 362 -18.21 11.59 14.30
C ARG A 362 -16.89 10.84 14.13
N GLY A 363 -15.83 11.28 14.78
CA GLY A 363 -14.52 10.63 14.69
C GLY A 363 -14.54 9.17 15.11
N LEU A 364 -15.20 8.84 16.21
CA LEU A 364 -15.32 7.47 16.70
C LEU A 364 -16.21 6.57 15.82
N THR A 365 -17.08 7.15 14.99
CA THR A 365 -17.95 6.36 14.09
C THR A 365 -17.47 6.30 12.66
N MET A 366 -16.74 7.32 12.17
CA MET A 366 -16.43 7.49 10.76
C MET A 366 -14.95 7.25 10.41
N ARG A 367 -14.03 7.32 11.38
CA ARG A 367 -12.60 7.16 11.07
C ARG A 367 -12.26 5.74 10.63
N PRO A 368 -11.64 5.61 9.45
CA PRO A 368 -11.30 4.31 8.88
C PRO A 368 -10.40 3.46 9.78
N GLU A 369 -9.44 4.07 10.48
CA GLU A 369 -8.46 3.37 11.32
C GLU A 369 -9.12 2.60 12.47
N LEU A 370 -10.16 3.20 13.08
CA LEU A 370 -10.90 2.55 14.17
C LEU A 370 -11.73 1.38 13.68
N LEU A 371 -12.34 1.53 12.49
CA LEU A 371 -13.12 0.47 11.84
C LEU A 371 -12.24 -0.70 11.38
N GLN A 372 -11.02 -0.42 10.88
CA GLN A 372 -10.02 -1.42 10.58
C GLN A 372 -9.65 -2.24 11.81
N LEU A 373 -9.33 -1.57 12.92
CA LEU A 373 -8.93 -2.24 14.17
C LEU A 373 -10.07 -3.05 14.79
N LYS A 374 -11.33 -2.60 14.62
CA LYS A 374 -12.51 -3.37 15.00
C LYS A 374 -12.64 -4.68 14.21
N LEU A 375 -12.41 -4.63 12.89
CA LEU A 375 -12.43 -5.82 12.03
C LEU A 375 -11.25 -6.76 12.33
N ASP A 376 -10.11 -6.22 12.74
CA ASP A 376 -8.99 -7.04 13.21
C ASP A 376 -9.34 -7.78 14.52
N LEU A 377 -9.98 -7.10 15.48
CA LEU A 377 -10.52 -7.75 16.68
C LEU A 377 -11.48 -8.90 16.34
N GLU A 378 -12.37 -8.70 15.35
CA GLU A 378 -13.28 -9.75 14.89
C GLU A 378 -12.50 -10.92 14.26
N SER A 379 -11.40 -10.65 13.56
CA SER A 379 -10.49 -11.67 13.02
C SER A 379 -9.80 -12.46 14.14
N GLN A 380 -9.36 -11.80 15.20
CA GLN A 380 -8.83 -12.45 16.41
C GLN A 380 -9.87 -13.34 17.10
N ASP A 381 -11.14 -12.93 17.14
CA ASP A 381 -12.23 -13.73 17.68
C ASP A 381 -12.49 -15.00 16.86
N ILE A 382 -12.41 -14.91 15.51
CA ILE A 382 -12.51 -16.09 14.63
C ILE A 382 -11.35 -17.06 14.92
N ASN A 383 -10.11 -16.55 14.98
CA ASN A 383 -8.94 -17.36 15.30
C ASN A 383 -9.06 -18.03 16.69
N LEU A 384 -9.52 -17.29 17.69
CA LEU A 384 -9.75 -17.84 19.03
C LEU A 384 -10.82 -18.93 19.04
N LYS A 385 -11.89 -18.81 18.26
CA LYS A 385 -12.91 -19.87 18.09
C LYS A 385 -12.29 -21.12 17.48
N PHE A 386 -11.49 -20.97 16.43
CA PHE A 386 -10.76 -22.09 15.81
C PHE A 386 -9.83 -22.77 16.83
N LEU A 387 -8.98 -22.01 17.52
CA LEU A 387 -8.03 -22.58 18.49
C LEU A 387 -8.72 -23.24 19.69
N ARG A 388 -9.88 -22.75 20.10
CA ARG A 388 -10.70 -23.43 21.12
C ARG A 388 -11.24 -24.78 20.63
N ASN A 389 -11.63 -24.86 19.34
CA ASN A 389 -12.04 -26.13 18.74
C ASN A 389 -10.89 -27.14 18.72
N GLN A 390 -9.62 -26.70 18.59
CA GLN A 390 -8.45 -27.57 18.65
C GLN A 390 -8.19 -28.19 20.05
N LEU A 391 -8.89 -27.74 21.11
CA LEU A 391 -8.83 -28.38 22.45
C LEU A 391 -9.60 -29.69 22.50
N TRP A 392 -10.57 -29.91 21.60
CA TRP A 392 -11.40 -31.10 21.59
C TRP A 392 -10.60 -32.33 21.14
N PRO A 393 -10.95 -33.54 21.63
CA PRO A 393 -10.45 -34.78 21.07
C PRO A 393 -10.77 -34.86 19.58
N GLN A 394 -9.92 -35.59 18.86
CA GLN A 394 -10.23 -35.94 17.48
C GLN A 394 -11.19 -37.14 17.52
N LEU A 395 -12.33 -37.04 16.88
CA LEU A 395 -13.30 -38.08 16.65
C LEU A 395 -13.70 -38.01 15.18
N ASP A 396 -13.27 -38.97 14.41
CA ASP A 396 -13.54 -39.02 12.97
C ASP A 396 -14.29 -40.31 12.64
N LEU A 397 -15.32 -40.19 11.85
CA LEU A 397 -15.97 -41.28 11.16
C LEU A 397 -15.27 -41.45 9.80
N PHE A 398 -14.89 -42.68 9.49
CA PHE A 398 -14.33 -42.99 8.17
C PHE A 398 -14.99 -44.21 7.56
N GLY A 399 -15.00 -44.26 6.24
CA GLY A 399 -15.47 -45.39 5.48
C GLY A 399 -14.75 -45.44 4.14
N SER A 400 -14.46 -46.65 3.69
CA SER A 400 -13.97 -46.92 2.35
C SER A 400 -14.72 -48.08 1.72
N TYR A 401 -14.93 -47.97 0.43
CA TYR A 401 -15.47 -49.06 -0.39
C TYR A 401 -14.62 -49.13 -1.67
N GLY A 402 -14.21 -50.38 -2.02
CA GLY A 402 -13.38 -50.57 -3.19
C GLY A 402 -13.47 -52.02 -3.70
N ARG A 403 -12.76 -52.25 -4.77
CA ARG A 403 -12.61 -53.57 -5.40
C ARG A 403 -11.16 -53.81 -5.75
N ARG A 404 -10.76 -55.07 -5.75
CA ARG A 404 -9.40 -55.49 -6.12
C ARG A 404 -9.49 -56.57 -7.20
N GLY A 405 -8.63 -56.49 -8.19
CA GLY A 405 -8.40 -57.49 -9.20
C GLY A 405 -6.99 -58.02 -9.13
N ARG A 406 -6.79 -59.32 -9.41
CA ARG A 406 -5.47 -59.96 -9.46
C ARG A 406 -5.46 -60.95 -10.61
N ASN A 407 -4.56 -60.77 -11.56
CA ASN A 407 -4.52 -61.60 -12.76
C ASN A 407 -3.09 -61.66 -13.35
N THR A 408 -2.94 -62.45 -14.39
CA THR A 408 -1.68 -62.64 -15.16
C THR A 408 -1.48 -61.60 -16.26
N SER A 409 -2.36 -60.59 -16.37
CA SER A 409 -2.20 -59.47 -17.31
C SER A 409 -2.96 -58.23 -16.82
N TYR A 410 -2.48 -57.04 -17.18
CA TYR A 410 -3.09 -55.76 -16.82
C TYR A 410 -4.58 -55.66 -17.25
N GLY A 411 -4.88 -56.07 -18.47
CA GLY A 411 -6.27 -56.00 -18.99
C GLY A 411 -7.25 -56.84 -18.21
N ARG A 412 -6.85 -58.07 -17.83
CA ARG A 412 -7.71 -58.96 -17.03
C ARG A 412 -7.80 -58.51 -15.59
N ALA A 413 -6.71 -57.99 -15.01
CA ALA A 413 -6.74 -57.43 -13.67
C ALA A 413 -7.67 -56.19 -13.60
N ALA A 414 -7.69 -55.34 -14.63
CA ALA A 414 -8.61 -54.23 -14.72
C ALA A 414 -10.08 -54.68 -14.94
N ASP A 415 -10.28 -55.73 -15.74
CA ASP A 415 -11.60 -56.32 -16.00
C ASP A 415 -12.22 -56.92 -14.71
N ASP A 416 -11.41 -57.46 -13.80
CA ASP A 416 -11.87 -57.97 -12.52
C ASP A 416 -12.53 -56.91 -11.63
N LEU A 417 -12.18 -55.62 -11.79
CA LEU A 417 -12.86 -54.50 -11.10
C LEU A 417 -14.29 -54.30 -11.59
N THR A 418 -14.55 -54.54 -12.88
CA THR A 418 -15.86 -54.33 -13.49
C THR A 418 -16.78 -55.52 -13.26
N ARG A 419 -16.24 -56.72 -13.04
CA ARG A 419 -16.99 -57.99 -12.85
C ARG A 419 -17.53 -58.21 -11.44
N GLU A 420 -17.49 -57.16 -10.60
CA GLU A 420 -17.95 -57.21 -9.19
C GLU A 420 -17.24 -58.25 -8.30
N LEU A 421 -16.02 -58.66 -8.68
CA LEU A 421 -15.24 -59.58 -7.93
C LEU A 421 -14.47 -58.87 -6.79
N ASN A 422 -14.25 -59.56 -5.70
CA ASN A 422 -13.42 -59.14 -4.55
C ASN A 422 -13.79 -57.75 -4.01
N PRO A 423 -15.02 -57.49 -3.55
CA PRO A 423 -15.37 -56.23 -2.91
C PRO A 423 -14.64 -56.14 -1.57
N GLU A 424 -14.12 -54.90 -1.28
CA GLU A 424 -13.50 -54.55 -0.01
C GLU A 424 -14.25 -53.38 0.58
N HIS A 425 -14.60 -53.40 1.84
CA HIS A 425 -15.18 -52.30 2.55
C HIS A 425 -14.61 -52.19 3.97
N THR A 426 -14.36 -50.98 4.38
CA THR A 426 -13.90 -50.69 5.73
C THR A 426 -14.67 -49.52 6.27
N TYR A 427 -15.15 -49.57 7.47
CA TYR A 427 -15.74 -48.42 8.16
C TYR A 427 -15.36 -48.49 9.65
N GLY A 428 -15.28 -47.30 10.24
CA GLY A 428 -14.87 -47.22 11.63
C GLY A 428 -14.84 -45.83 12.19
N VAL A 429 -14.45 -45.75 13.42
CA VAL A 429 -14.32 -44.49 14.16
C VAL A 429 -12.89 -44.39 14.69
N ILE A 430 -12.27 -43.25 14.48
CA ILE A 430 -10.95 -42.93 15.05
C ILE A 430 -11.16 -41.96 16.21
N LEU A 431 -10.84 -42.36 17.42
CA LEU A 431 -10.79 -41.51 18.60
C LEU A 431 -9.34 -41.30 19.01
N SER A 432 -8.87 -40.04 19.04
CA SER A 432 -7.53 -39.68 19.53
C SER A 432 -7.64 -38.58 20.58
N ILE A 433 -7.19 -38.87 21.79
CA ILE A 433 -7.25 -37.96 22.94
C ILE A 433 -5.83 -37.59 23.35
N PRO A 434 -5.37 -36.34 23.10
CA PRO A 434 -4.06 -35.89 23.54
C PRO A 434 -4.01 -35.76 25.06
N LEU A 435 -3.27 -36.62 25.75
CA LEU A 435 -3.26 -36.68 27.22
C LEU A 435 -2.81 -35.38 27.90
N GLY A 436 -1.87 -34.64 27.35
CA GLY A 436 -1.40 -33.37 27.92
C GLY A 436 -2.01 -32.14 27.26
N ASN A 437 -2.25 -32.19 25.97
CA ASN A 437 -2.73 -31.11 25.07
C ASN A 437 -2.12 -29.72 25.35
N ARG A 438 -0.82 -29.69 25.73
CA ARG A 438 -0.11 -28.46 26.12
C ARG A 438 -0.03 -27.45 24.97
N ALA A 439 0.24 -27.92 23.75
CA ALA A 439 0.34 -27.05 22.58
C ALA A 439 -0.97 -26.29 22.33
N ALA A 440 -2.10 -26.98 22.22
CA ALA A 440 -3.40 -26.34 21.99
C ALA A 440 -3.81 -25.43 23.16
N ARG A 441 -3.57 -25.84 24.43
CA ARG A 441 -3.83 -24.99 25.60
C ARG A 441 -2.98 -23.72 25.60
N SER A 442 -1.70 -23.81 25.24
CA SER A 442 -0.79 -22.68 25.13
C SER A 442 -1.20 -21.74 23.99
N SER A 443 -1.57 -22.29 22.82
CA SER A 443 -2.07 -21.52 21.68
C SER A 443 -3.35 -20.72 22.03
N VAL A 444 -4.30 -21.34 22.76
CA VAL A 444 -5.50 -20.63 23.23
C VAL A 444 -5.14 -19.54 24.24
N LYS A 445 -4.19 -19.75 25.15
CA LYS A 445 -3.74 -18.72 26.09
C LYS A 445 -3.07 -17.57 25.35
N ALA A 446 -2.20 -17.86 24.39
CA ALA A 446 -1.53 -16.86 23.55
C ALA A 446 -2.55 -16.05 22.75
N ALA A 447 -3.52 -16.69 22.09
CA ALA A 447 -4.57 -16.02 21.35
C ALA A 447 -5.47 -15.14 22.24
N ARG A 448 -5.76 -15.56 23.47
CA ARG A 448 -6.48 -14.71 24.45
C ARG A 448 -5.66 -13.48 24.82
N ALA A 449 -4.36 -13.64 25.04
CA ALA A 449 -3.47 -12.52 25.36
C ALA A 449 -3.37 -11.55 24.15
N SER A 450 -3.21 -12.06 22.94
CA SER A 450 -3.19 -11.26 21.71
C SER A 450 -4.50 -10.49 21.51
N ARG A 451 -5.65 -11.15 21.71
CA ARG A 451 -6.96 -10.46 21.65
C ARG A 451 -7.08 -9.37 22.71
N GLN A 452 -6.59 -9.61 23.94
CA GLN A 452 -6.62 -8.60 25.00
C GLN A 452 -5.70 -7.42 24.66
N GLN A 453 -4.56 -7.67 24.05
CA GLN A 453 -3.66 -6.64 23.52
C GLN A 453 -4.38 -5.80 22.46
N SER A 454 -4.97 -6.42 21.43
CA SER A 454 -5.72 -5.70 20.39
C SER A 454 -6.89 -4.90 20.94
N LEU A 455 -7.54 -5.36 22.02
CA LEU A 455 -8.59 -4.59 22.72
C LEU A 455 -8.03 -3.34 23.42
N LEU A 456 -6.83 -3.43 23.99
CA LEU A 456 -6.14 -2.27 24.56
C LEU A 456 -5.68 -1.30 23.48
N ASP A 457 -5.18 -1.81 22.35
CA ASP A 457 -4.83 -0.99 21.18
C ASP A 457 -6.04 -0.24 20.63
N TYR A 458 -7.20 -0.91 20.55
CA TYR A 458 -8.47 -0.27 20.17
C TYR A 458 -8.83 0.89 21.12
N LYS A 459 -8.77 0.68 22.43
CA LYS A 459 -9.05 1.72 23.42
C LYS A 459 -8.02 2.85 23.38
N ALA A 460 -6.75 2.53 23.17
CA ALA A 460 -5.69 3.53 23.03
C ALA A 460 -5.92 4.40 21.77
N LEU A 461 -6.37 3.79 20.67
CA LEU A 461 -6.72 4.52 19.46
C LEU A 461 -7.95 5.40 19.66
N GLU A 462 -9.01 4.94 20.38
CA GLU A 462 -10.16 5.78 20.74
C GLU A 462 -9.72 7.04 21.49
N GLN A 463 -8.85 6.90 22.50
CA GLN A 463 -8.31 8.04 23.24
C GLN A 463 -7.47 8.97 22.34
N THR A 464 -6.64 8.38 21.48
CA THR A 464 -5.80 9.14 20.55
C THR A 464 -6.66 9.96 19.60
N ILE A 465 -7.75 9.38 19.07
CA ILE A 465 -8.69 10.08 18.18
C ILE A 465 -9.35 11.26 18.92
N MET A 466 -9.81 11.05 20.17
CA MET A 466 -10.40 12.15 20.97
C MET A 466 -9.41 13.29 21.17
N VAL A 467 -8.14 12.99 21.48
CA VAL A 467 -7.09 13.99 21.67
C VAL A 467 -6.76 14.71 20.35
N GLN A 468 -6.68 13.98 19.23
CA GLN A 468 -6.43 14.58 17.92
C GLN A 468 -7.53 15.55 17.51
N ILE A 469 -8.80 15.19 17.74
CA ILE A 469 -9.95 16.05 17.47
C ILE A 469 -9.94 17.29 18.38
N ASP A 470 -9.69 17.14 19.68
CA ASP A 470 -9.59 18.26 20.61
C ASP A 470 -8.48 19.24 20.19
N ASN A 471 -7.30 18.70 19.82
CA ASN A 471 -6.20 19.52 19.30
C ASN A 471 -6.57 20.22 18.00
N ALA A 472 -7.27 19.56 17.08
CA ALA A 472 -7.71 20.16 15.81
C ALA A 472 -8.74 21.28 16.05
N ILE A 473 -9.67 21.12 16.98
CA ILE A 473 -10.64 22.16 17.37
C ILE A 473 -9.91 23.35 17.98
N LYS A 474 -8.98 23.13 18.91
CA LYS A 474 -8.19 24.20 19.53
C LYS A 474 -7.32 24.93 18.52
N LEU A 475 -6.72 24.19 17.56
CA LEU A 475 -6.00 24.78 16.46
C LEU A 475 -6.90 25.68 15.61
N LEU A 476 -8.07 25.19 15.22
CA LEU A 476 -9.04 25.97 14.44
C LEU A 476 -9.47 27.25 15.17
N GLN A 477 -9.78 27.17 16.46
CA GLN A 477 -10.14 28.33 17.28
C GLN A 477 -8.99 29.34 17.39
N SER A 478 -7.76 28.85 17.59
CA SER A 478 -6.57 29.70 17.63
C SER A 478 -6.33 30.39 16.29
N GLN A 479 -6.45 29.67 15.16
CA GLN A 479 -6.28 30.25 13.82
C GLN A 479 -7.39 31.26 13.50
N GLN A 480 -8.61 31.04 13.95
CA GLN A 480 -9.70 32.01 13.81
C GLN A 480 -9.38 33.33 14.53
N GLN A 481 -8.88 33.26 15.77
CA GLN A 481 -8.44 34.44 16.52
C GLN A 481 -7.24 35.11 15.87
N GLN A 482 -6.30 34.32 15.33
CA GLN A 482 -5.13 34.82 14.61
C GLN A 482 -5.51 35.62 13.36
N VAL A 483 -6.50 35.14 12.59
CA VAL A 483 -7.02 35.87 11.42
C VAL A 483 -7.57 37.25 11.82
N GLU A 484 -8.34 37.34 12.90
CA GLU A 484 -8.88 38.60 13.36
C GLU A 484 -7.78 39.55 13.87
N ALA A 485 -6.84 39.04 14.65
CA ALA A 485 -5.71 39.83 15.16
C ALA A 485 -4.82 40.37 14.04
N THR A 486 -4.47 39.55 13.05
CA THR A 486 -3.63 39.96 11.91
C THR A 486 -4.34 40.92 11.00
N ARG A 487 -5.67 40.77 10.82
CA ARG A 487 -6.51 41.72 10.08
C ARG A 487 -6.49 43.11 10.73
N GLN A 488 -6.65 43.18 12.06
CA GLN A 488 -6.57 44.44 12.80
C GLN A 488 -5.17 45.05 12.71
N ALA A 489 -4.11 44.24 12.86
CA ALA A 489 -2.72 44.68 12.73
C ALA A 489 -2.47 45.29 11.32
N ARG A 490 -2.97 44.66 10.24
CA ARG A 490 -2.86 45.19 8.89
C ARG A 490 -3.58 46.53 8.74
N LEU A 491 -4.81 46.67 9.29
CA LEU A 491 -5.56 47.93 9.22
C LEU A 491 -4.79 49.07 9.92
N PHE A 492 -4.28 48.81 11.14
CA PHE A 492 -3.49 49.83 11.86
C PHE A 492 -2.17 50.15 11.16
N ALA A 493 -1.48 49.18 10.57
CA ALA A 493 -0.28 49.42 9.79
C ALA A 493 -0.58 50.26 8.52
N GLN A 494 -1.74 50.04 7.89
CA GLN A 494 -2.17 50.81 6.74
C GLN A 494 -2.46 52.28 7.13
N ASP A 495 -3.16 52.50 8.25
CA ASP A 495 -3.46 53.84 8.75
C ASP A 495 -2.18 54.59 9.19
N ALA A 496 -1.26 53.84 9.84
CA ALA A 496 0.04 54.41 10.25
C ALA A 496 0.89 54.84 9.06
N LEU A 497 0.96 54.03 7.99
CA LEU A 497 1.64 54.39 6.75
C LEU A 497 0.99 55.64 6.12
N ALA A 498 -0.34 55.67 6.02
CA ALA A 498 -1.06 56.82 5.44
C ALA A 498 -0.81 58.13 6.24
N ALA A 499 -0.76 58.03 7.57
CA ALA A 499 -0.41 59.19 8.43
C ALA A 499 1.04 59.63 8.24
N GLU A 500 1.98 58.69 8.11
CA GLU A 500 3.41 59.03 7.94
C GLU A 500 3.70 59.57 6.56
N GLN A 501 2.99 59.13 5.49
CA GLN A 501 3.05 59.73 4.16
C GLN A 501 2.64 61.20 4.18
N LYS A 502 1.52 61.52 4.85
CA LYS A 502 1.07 62.92 4.99
C LYS A 502 2.09 63.80 5.75
N LYS A 503 2.77 63.25 6.80
CA LYS A 503 3.85 63.98 7.50
C LYS A 503 5.02 64.20 6.56
N TYR A 504 5.41 63.21 5.77
CA TYR A 504 6.52 63.29 4.82
C TYR A 504 6.21 64.34 3.71
N GLU A 505 5.02 64.36 3.17
CA GLU A 505 4.56 65.34 2.19
C GLU A 505 4.65 66.80 2.75
N ASN A 506 4.32 66.97 4.05
CA ASN A 506 4.40 68.26 4.75
C ASN A 506 5.82 68.57 5.32
N GLY A 507 6.84 67.80 4.97
CA GLY A 507 8.22 68.02 5.43
C GLY A 507 8.47 67.76 6.92
N LYS A 508 7.54 67.06 7.60
CA LYS A 508 7.60 66.71 9.04
C LYS A 508 8.10 65.28 9.33
N SER A 509 8.48 64.56 8.29
CA SER A 509 9.07 63.23 8.40
C SER A 509 10.12 63.00 7.31
N THR A 510 10.80 61.84 7.39
CA THR A 510 11.86 61.42 6.45
C THR A 510 11.39 60.27 5.55
N SER A 511 12.02 60.15 4.39
CA SER A 511 11.80 59.01 3.48
C SER A 511 12.09 57.68 4.16
N PHE A 512 13.04 57.61 5.09
CA PHE A 512 13.37 56.44 5.88
C PHE A 512 12.17 55.94 6.72
N ASN A 513 11.48 56.84 7.40
CA ASN A 513 10.32 56.48 8.21
C ASN A 513 9.18 55.93 7.33
N VAL A 514 8.92 56.55 6.17
CA VAL A 514 7.92 56.06 5.20
C VAL A 514 8.26 54.63 4.75
N LEU A 515 9.52 54.36 4.42
CA LEU A 515 9.97 52.99 4.06
C LEU A 515 9.82 52.02 5.23
N LEU A 516 10.06 52.45 6.47
CA LEU A 516 9.85 51.60 7.64
C LEU A 516 8.38 51.18 7.78
N PHE A 517 7.43 52.12 7.75
CA PHE A 517 6.01 51.83 7.84
C PHE A 517 5.49 51.03 6.61
N GLN A 518 6.08 51.25 5.43
CA GLN A 518 5.77 50.44 4.25
C GLN A 518 6.18 48.97 4.43
N ARG A 519 7.34 48.72 5.03
CA ARG A 519 7.76 47.35 5.38
C ARG A 519 6.82 46.72 6.40
N ASP A 520 6.42 47.47 7.42
CA ASP A 520 5.50 46.99 8.46
C ASP A 520 4.13 46.61 7.85
N LEU A 521 3.60 47.46 6.95
CA LEU A 521 2.37 47.12 6.22
C LEU A 521 2.54 45.88 5.33
N THR A 522 3.65 45.77 4.61
CA THR A 522 3.91 44.62 3.75
C THR A 522 3.99 43.33 4.59
N ARG A 523 4.66 43.38 5.73
CA ARG A 523 4.74 42.28 6.68
C ARG A 523 3.36 41.90 7.24
N SER A 524 2.57 42.86 7.69
CA SER A 524 1.22 42.62 8.23
C SER A 524 0.27 42.02 7.20
N ARG A 525 0.41 42.38 5.90
CA ARG A 525 -0.32 41.73 4.81
C ARG A 525 0.06 40.29 4.61
N PHE A 526 1.36 39.93 4.67
CA PHE A 526 1.81 38.56 4.60
C PHE A 526 1.31 37.73 5.80
N GLU A 527 1.30 38.30 6.99
CA GLU A 527 0.80 37.66 8.21
C GLU A 527 -0.70 37.38 8.12
N GLU A 528 -1.51 38.32 7.61
CA GLU A 528 -2.96 38.13 7.38
C GLU A 528 -3.23 37.03 6.34
N ILE A 529 -2.53 37.04 5.19
CA ILE A 529 -2.68 36.02 4.14
C ILE A 529 -2.27 34.65 4.69
N SER A 530 -1.20 34.58 5.46
CA SER A 530 -0.75 33.35 6.10
C SER A 530 -1.78 32.82 7.10
N ALA A 531 -2.34 33.68 7.96
CA ALA A 531 -3.36 33.32 8.94
C ALA A 531 -4.63 32.79 8.25
N LEU A 532 -5.06 33.40 7.15
CA LEU A 532 -6.20 32.94 6.34
C LEU A 532 -5.95 31.55 5.73
N ALA A 533 -4.74 31.30 5.21
CA ALA A 533 -4.38 30.01 4.65
C ALA A 533 -4.36 28.92 5.75
N GLU A 534 -3.71 29.21 6.89
CA GLU A 534 -3.63 28.25 8.02
C GLU A 534 -5.01 27.97 8.64
N TYR A 535 -5.91 28.94 8.66
CA TYR A 535 -7.30 28.73 9.08
C TYR A 535 -8.02 27.70 8.18
N ASN A 536 -7.92 27.87 6.85
CA ASN A 536 -8.57 26.94 5.90
C ASN A 536 -7.95 25.53 6.00
N LYS A 537 -6.63 25.43 6.18
CA LYS A 537 -5.96 24.14 6.42
C LYS A 537 -6.40 23.50 7.75
N ALA A 538 -6.57 24.29 8.80
CA ALA A 538 -7.06 23.79 10.10
C ALA A 538 -8.50 23.24 9.98
N LEU A 539 -9.34 23.88 9.15
CA LEU A 539 -10.69 23.39 8.86
C LEU A 539 -10.67 22.07 8.07
N SER A 540 -9.78 21.95 7.09
CA SER A 540 -9.53 20.69 6.36
C SER A 540 -9.04 19.59 7.31
N ALA A 541 -8.06 19.91 8.16
CA ALA A 541 -7.51 18.98 9.15
C ALA A 541 -8.58 18.48 10.12
N LEU A 542 -9.46 19.37 10.62
CA LEU A 542 -10.57 18.95 11.49
C LEU A 542 -11.51 17.97 10.77
N SER A 543 -11.87 18.26 9.51
CA SER A 543 -12.71 17.37 8.70
C SER A 543 -12.07 15.99 8.50
N ALA A 544 -10.76 15.95 8.32
CA ALA A 544 -9.99 14.70 8.21
C ALA A 544 -9.98 13.92 9.55
N GLN A 545 -9.80 14.62 10.68
CA GLN A 545 -9.83 14.00 12.02
C GLN A 545 -11.22 13.49 12.41
N GLU A 546 -12.27 14.11 11.94
CA GLU A 546 -13.66 13.64 12.08
C GLU A 546 -14.02 12.50 11.12
N GLY A 547 -13.20 12.25 10.08
CA GLY A 547 -13.47 11.28 9.01
C GLY A 547 -14.54 11.75 8.02
N MET A 548 -14.83 13.05 8.00
CA MET A 548 -15.92 13.68 7.21
C MET A 548 -15.47 14.22 5.87
N THR A 549 -14.19 14.15 5.51
CA THR A 549 -13.62 14.74 4.30
C THR A 549 -14.36 14.32 3.02
N LEU A 550 -14.68 13.02 2.87
CA LEU A 550 -15.40 12.52 1.70
C LEU A 550 -16.82 13.08 1.62
N GLN A 551 -17.52 13.19 2.74
CA GLN A 551 -18.89 13.72 2.79
C GLN A 551 -18.93 15.22 2.52
N ARG A 552 -17.90 15.96 2.97
CA ARG A 552 -17.78 17.41 2.73
C ARG A 552 -17.67 17.73 1.24
N HIS A 553 -17.08 16.84 0.44
CA HIS A 553 -16.95 16.97 -1.01
C HIS A 553 -17.96 16.14 -1.79
N ASP A 554 -19.06 15.68 -1.14
CA ASP A 554 -20.13 14.87 -1.75
C ASP A 554 -19.64 13.61 -2.49
N LEU A 555 -18.49 13.05 -2.04
CA LEU A 555 -17.88 11.88 -2.63
C LEU A 555 -18.44 10.60 -2.00
N THR A 556 -19.20 9.85 -2.78
CA THR A 556 -19.65 8.50 -2.42
C THR A 556 -18.76 7.46 -3.09
N LEU A 557 -18.18 6.55 -2.30
CA LEU A 557 -17.46 5.40 -2.81
C LEU A 557 -18.47 4.28 -3.07
N SER A 558 -18.76 3.97 -4.34
CA SER A 558 -19.26 2.67 -4.73
C SER A 558 -18.04 1.77 -4.94
N VAL A 559 -17.76 0.87 -3.98
CA VAL A 559 -16.80 -0.22 -4.20
C VAL A 559 -17.61 -1.30 -4.93
N GLU A 560 -17.42 -1.43 -6.26
CA GLU A 560 -17.97 -2.50 -7.08
C GLU A 560 -17.18 -3.81 -6.88
#